data_b7a7c8b350e20bcc3d706843d0c047e6
#
_entry.id   b7a7c8b350e20bcc3d706843d0c047e6
#
_cell.length_a   1.000
_cell.length_b   1.000
_cell.length_c   1.000
_cell.angle_alpha   90.00
_cell.angle_beta   90.00
_cell.angle_gamma   90.00
#
_symmetry.space_group_name_H-M   'P 1'
#
loop_
_entity.id
_entity.type
_entity.pdbx_description
1 polymer ?
#
loop_
_entity_poly.entity_id
_entity_poly.type
_entity_poly.pdbx_seq_one_letter_code
_entity_poly.pdbx_strand_id
1 'polypeptide(L)'
;MNKDTLERLRETVLVPHGDPQLALYAKLIVGLLWLVHLPLGFLYGAPLPFYLLLGGMMLLDGVNLSLSRRSASRARELGAALAFLAGSALLFQKAYVGYFSWFFLLIFSFSCTFVLGLVDGTFINLLGFLWVMACLHGGLIPDPAALYGESFVLRFPFLYICILGVAYIIMFSIQRYWVDKAKRHLLLQQRIDAEKSKLSEMSLKVITAMYSALSSKIPEID
;
A
#
# COMPACT_ATOMS: atom_id res chain seq x y z
N MET A 1 -3.64 -20.86 21.61
CA MET A 1 -3.16 -20.48 20.28
C MET A 1 -1.65 -20.70 20.27
N ASN A 2 -1.17 -21.58 19.38
CA ASN A 2 0.24 -22.01 19.38
C ASN A 2 1.12 -20.83 18.91
N LYS A 3 2.34 -20.71 19.46
CA LYS A 3 3.31 -19.64 19.18
C LYS A 3 3.62 -19.57 17.67
N ASP A 4 3.72 -20.75 17.03
CA ASP A 4 3.96 -20.89 15.58
C ASP A 4 2.80 -20.35 14.71
N THR A 5 1.57 -20.47 15.21
CA THR A 5 0.36 -19.93 14.55
C THR A 5 0.33 -18.40 14.65
N LEU A 6 0.82 -17.86 15.76
CA LEU A 6 0.94 -16.42 15.98
C LEU A 6 2.08 -15.82 15.11
N GLU A 7 3.18 -16.53 14.96
CA GLU A 7 4.29 -16.12 14.08
C GLU A 7 3.87 -16.19 12.61
N ARG A 8 3.20 -17.24 12.16
CA ARG A 8 2.65 -17.32 10.79
C ARG A 8 1.60 -16.23 10.52
N LEU A 9 0.70 -15.94 11.49
CA LEU A 9 -0.22 -14.82 11.39
C LEU A 9 0.52 -13.48 11.34
N ARG A 10 1.58 -13.32 12.13
CA ARG A 10 2.42 -12.14 12.12
C ARG A 10 3.17 -11.98 10.78
N GLU A 11 3.71 -13.05 10.22
CA GLU A 11 4.35 -13.05 8.90
C GLU A 11 3.36 -12.82 7.76
N THR A 12 2.14 -13.36 7.84
CA THR A 12 1.11 -13.20 6.80
C THR A 12 0.39 -11.84 6.87
N VAL A 13 0.27 -11.25 8.04
CA VAL A 13 -0.50 -10.01 8.29
C VAL A 13 0.41 -8.79 8.43
N LEU A 14 1.64 -8.97 8.91
CA LEU A 14 2.70 -7.96 8.88
C LEU A 14 3.54 -8.09 7.60
N VAL A 15 2.95 -8.59 6.51
CA VAL A 15 3.59 -8.44 5.19
C VAL A 15 3.94 -6.96 5.05
N PRO A 16 5.23 -6.62 4.91
CA PRO A 16 5.66 -5.23 4.80
C PRO A 16 5.12 -4.54 3.54
N HIS A 17 4.46 -5.26 2.69
CA HIS A 17 3.83 -4.80 1.46
C HIS A 17 2.33 -4.68 1.75
N GLY A 18 1.77 -3.50 1.52
CA GLY A 18 0.35 -3.24 1.64
C GLY A 18 -0.49 -4.22 0.83
N ASP A 19 -1.80 -4.23 1.04
CA ASP A 19 -2.74 -5.01 0.24
C ASP A 19 -2.42 -4.81 -1.26
N PRO A 20 -2.12 -5.90 -2.03
CA PRO A 20 -1.73 -5.78 -3.43
C PRO A 20 -2.77 -5.08 -4.30
N GLN A 21 -4.05 -5.16 -3.95
CA GLN A 21 -5.11 -4.42 -4.65
C GLN A 21 -5.06 -2.92 -4.33
N LEU A 22 -4.89 -2.55 -3.07
CA LEU A 22 -4.73 -1.15 -2.67
C LEU A 22 -3.46 -0.54 -3.27
N ALA A 23 -2.36 -1.29 -3.28
CA ALA A 23 -1.12 -0.87 -3.92
C ALA A 23 -1.31 -0.65 -5.43
N LEU A 24 -2.07 -1.52 -6.11
CA LEU A 24 -2.41 -1.34 -7.53
C LEU A 24 -3.24 -0.08 -7.76
N TYR A 25 -4.30 0.15 -6.98
CA TYR A 25 -5.12 1.36 -7.09
C TYR A 25 -4.31 2.63 -6.81
N ALA A 26 -3.46 2.61 -5.80
CA ALA A 26 -2.60 3.75 -5.48
C ALA A 26 -1.65 4.09 -6.65
N LYS A 27 -1.05 3.09 -7.31
CA LYS A 27 -0.22 3.29 -8.51
C LYS A 27 -1.02 3.84 -9.69
N LEU A 28 -2.24 3.33 -9.91
CA LEU A 28 -3.12 3.85 -10.96
C LEU A 28 -3.50 5.31 -10.70
N ILE A 29 -3.75 5.70 -9.44
CA ILE A 29 -4.01 7.09 -9.06
C ILE A 29 -2.78 7.96 -9.37
N VAL A 30 -1.58 7.51 -9.02
CA VAL A 30 -0.33 8.23 -9.33
C VAL A 30 -0.15 8.40 -10.84
N GLY A 31 -0.37 7.33 -11.63
CA GLY A 31 -0.33 7.39 -13.10
C GLY A 31 -1.35 8.38 -13.69
N LEU A 32 -2.59 8.37 -13.16
CA LEU A 32 -3.62 9.32 -13.58
C LEU A 32 -3.22 10.77 -13.28
N LEU A 33 -2.60 11.01 -12.11
CA LEU A 33 -2.12 12.35 -11.76
C LEU A 33 -1.02 12.85 -12.70
N TRP A 34 -0.12 11.99 -13.15
CA TRP A 34 0.86 12.35 -14.18
C TRP A 34 0.16 12.75 -15.48
N LEU A 35 -0.89 12.02 -15.88
CA LEU A 35 -1.68 12.38 -17.08
C LEU A 35 -2.35 13.76 -16.96
N VAL A 36 -2.85 14.13 -15.78
CA VAL A 36 -3.47 15.44 -15.54
C VAL A 36 -2.45 16.58 -15.66
N HIS A 37 -1.15 16.34 -15.43
CA HIS A 37 -0.12 17.36 -15.61
C HIS A 37 0.09 17.76 -17.09
N LEU A 38 -0.25 16.90 -18.06
CA LEU A 38 -0.12 17.22 -19.49
C LEU A 38 -0.95 18.45 -19.88
N PRO A 39 -2.29 18.45 -19.72
CA PRO A 39 -3.10 19.62 -20.06
C PRO A 39 -2.74 20.85 -19.20
N LEU A 40 -2.37 20.66 -17.93
CA LEU A 40 -1.92 21.76 -17.09
C LEU A 40 -0.62 22.39 -17.64
N GLY A 41 0.34 21.58 -18.09
CA GLY A 41 1.54 22.08 -18.72
C GLY A 41 1.24 22.97 -19.93
N PHE A 42 0.27 22.59 -20.77
CA PHE A 42 -0.16 23.42 -21.91
C PHE A 42 -0.81 24.73 -21.44
N LEU A 43 -1.69 24.67 -20.43
CA LEU A 43 -2.37 25.86 -19.88
C LEU A 43 -1.38 26.86 -19.26
N TYR A 44 -0.33 26.38 -18.61
CA TYR A 44 0.69 27.22 -17.97
C TYR A 44 1.87 27.54 -18.89
N GLY A 45 1.87 27.07 -20.16
CA GLY A 45 2.98 27.33 -21.09
C GLY A 45 4.29 26.70 -20.63
N ALA A 46 4.25 25.50 -20.02
CA ALA A 46 5.42 24.85 -19.50
C ALA A 46 6.47 24.56 -20.58
N PRO A 47 7.77 24.69 -20.27
CA PRO A 47 8.84 24.50 -21.25
C PRO A 47 9.09 23.02 -21.58
N LEU A 48 9.77 22.71 -22.64
CA LEU A 48 10.10 21.35 -23.10
C LEU A 48 10.67 20.44 -21.99
N PRO A 49 11.59 20.88 -21.09
CA PRO A 49 12.11 20.07 -20.03
C PRO A 49 11.01 19.52 -19.08
N PHE A 50 9.92 20.24 -18.88
CA PHE A 50 8.78 19.76 -18.11
C PHE A 50 8.16 18.51 -18.75
N TYR A 51 7.92 18.53 -20.07
CA TYR A 51 7.31 17.39 -20.76
C TYR A 51 8.25 16.18 -20.84
N LEU A 52 9.55 16.41 -20.95
CA LEU A 52 10.56 15.33 -20.90
C LEU A 52 10.58 14.67 -19.53
N LEU A 53 10.55 15.46 -18.46
CA LEU A 53 10.47 14.95 -17.09
C LEU A 53 9.17 14.17 -16.86
N LEU A 54 8.04 14.74 -17.28
CA LEU A 54 6.73 14.13 -17.17
C LEU A 54 6.65 12.80 -17.93
N GLY A 55 7.13 12.76 -19.17
CA GLY A 55 7.21 11.55 -19.99
C GLY A 55 8.08 10.46 -19.35
N GLY A 56 9.23 10.86 -18.79
CA GLY A 56 10.09 9.96 -18.02
C GLY A 56 9.40 9.35 -16.81
N MET A 57 8.65 10.17 -16.05
CA MET A 57 7.90 9.69 -14.89
C MET A 57 6.74 8.76 -15.28
N MET A 58 6.01 9.07 -16.34
CA MET A 58 4.95 8.20 -16.87
C MET A 58 5.50 6.86 -17.36
N LEU A 59 6.64 6.87 -18.04
CA LEU A 59 7.32 5.65 -18.48
C LEU A 59 7.75 4.81 -17.27
N LEU A 60 8.36 5.43 -16.27
CA LEU A 60 8.79 4.76 -15.04
C LEU A 60 7.61 4.11 -14.31
N ASP A 61 6.48 4.83 -14.21
CA ASP A 61 5.26 4.31 -13.59
C ASP A 61 4.69 3.13 -14.37
N GLY A 62 4.59 3.24 -15.70
CA GLY A 62 4.13 2.15 -16.57
C GLY A 62 5.00 0.90 -16.47
N VAL A 63 6.32 1.06 -16.46
CA VAL A 63 7.26 -0.05 -16.26
C VAL A 63 7.11 -0.66 -14.88
N ASN A 64 7.05 0.16 -13.83
CA ASN A 64 6.86 -0.32 -12.46
C ASN A 64 5.53 -1.07 -12.29
N LEU A 65 4.45 -0.56 -12.88
CA LEU A 65 3.14 -1.21 -12.87
C LEU A 65 3.17 -2.56 -13.60
N SER A 66 3.81 -2.63 -14.76
CA SER A 66 3.96 -3.87 -15.54
C SER A 66 4.77 -4.92 -14.80
N LEU A 67 5.88 -4.52 -14.18
CA LEU A 67 6.73 -5.42 -13.40
C LEU A 67 6.08 -5.86 -12.09
N SER A 68 5.28 -5.02 -11.46
CA SER A 68 4.54 -5.34 -10.22
C SER A 68 3.59 -6.50 -10.38
N ARG A 69 3.00 -6.67 -11.58
CA ARG A 69 2.13 -7.80 -11.89
C ARG A 69 2.88 -9.14 -11.95
N ARG A 70 4.19 -9.12 -12.22
CA ARG A 70 5.01 -10.34 -12.37
C ARG A 70 5.69 -10.77 -11.08
N SER A 71 6.17 -9.82 -10.30
CA SER A 71 6.85 -10.10 -9.04
C SER A 71 6.76 -8.90 -8.09
N ALA A 72 6.54 -9.16 -6.81
CA ALA A 72 6.68 -8.15 -5.77
C ALA A 72 8.17 -8.02 -5.40
N SER A 73 8.71 -6.79 -5.45
CA SER A 73 10.08 -6.50 -5.05
C SER A 73 10.11 -5.19 -4.27
N ARG A 74 10.45 -5.29 -2.97
CA ARG A 74 10.57 -4.14 -2.06
C ARG A 74 11.57 -3.10 -2.60
N ALA A 75 12.72 -3.56 -3.06
CA ALA A 75 13.77 -2.67 -3.58
C ALA A 75 13.29 -1.87 -4.81
N ARG A 76 12.53 -2.51 -5.71
CA ARG A 76 11.96 -1.86 -6.87
C ARG A 76 10.92 -0.81 -6.50
N GLU A 77 9.99 -1.14 -5.59
CA GLU A 77 8.96 -0.20 -5.15
C GLU A 77 9.56 1.01 -4.43
N LEU A 78 10.55 0.77 -3.56
CA LEU A 78 11.27 1.84 -2.90
C LEU A 78 12.06 2.71 -3.88
N GLY A 79 12.74 2.09 -4.86
CA GLY A 79 13.45 2.80 -5.92
C GLY A 79 12.53 3.64 -6.79
N ALA A 80 11.36 3.12 -7.18
CA ALA A 80 10.36 3.87 -7.91
C ALA A 80 9.82 5.06 -7.09
N ALA A 81 9.53 4.86 -5.81
CA ALA A 81 9.06 5.93 -4.93
C ALA A 81 10.11 7.04 -4.75
N LEU A 82 11.38 6.70 -4.59
CA LEU A 82 12.47 7.69 -4.54
C LEU A 82 12.61 8.46 -5.85
N ALA A 83 12.51 7.79 -6.99
CA ALA A 83 12.56 8.43 -8.30
C ALA A 83 11.36 9.38 -8.52
N PHE A 84 10.14 8.99 -8.11
CA PHE A 84 8.96 9.86 -8.14
C PHE A 84 9.10 11.05 -7.20
N LEU A 85 9.66 10.86 -6.01
CA LEU A 85 9.94 11.96 -5.09
C LEU A 85 10.93 12.94 -5.72
N ALA A 86 12.01 12.47 -6.32
CA ALA A 86 13.00 13.30 -6.98
C ALA A 86 12.39 14.06 -8.18
N GLY A 87 11.59 13.39 -9.01
CA GLY A 87 10.88 14.03 -10.14
C GLY A 87 9.89 15.09 -9.68
N SER A 88 9.11 14.80 -8.63
CA SER A 88 8.21 15.77 -8.01
C SER A 88 8.98 16.97 -7.49
N ALA A 89 10.11 16.73 -6.83
CA ALA A 89 10.98 17.77 -6.29
C ALA A 89 11.44 18.76 -7.38
N LEU A 90 11.82 18.29 -8.56
CA LEU A 90 12.18 19.12 -9.69
C LEU A 90 11.00 19.95 -10.22
N LEU A 91 9.79 19.38 -10.25
CA LEU A 91 8.57 20.08 -10.64
C LEU A 91 8.25 21.23 -9.68
N PHE A 92 8.41 21.03 -8.36
CA PHE A 92 8.14 22.06 -7.36
C PHE A 92 9.17 23.19 -7.40
N GLN A 93 10.45 22.84 -7.47
CA GLN A 93 11.52 23.84 -7.52
C GLN A 93 11.39 24.81 -8.70
N LYS A 94 10.85 24.32 -9.82
CA LYS A 94 10.68 25.12 -11.04
C LYS A 94 9.30 25.78 -11.17
N ALA A 95 8.35 25.43 -10.29
CA ALA A 95 6.98 25.99 -10.29
C ALA A 95 6.27 25.95 -11.65
N TYR A 96 6.55 24.97 -12.50
CA TYR A 96 6.04 24.90 -13.88
C TYR A 96 4.52 24.95 -14.00
N VAL A 97 3.80 24.36 -13.05
CA VAL A 97 2.33 24.29 -13.01
C VAL A 97 1.77 24.88 -11.71
N GLY A 98 2.47 25.82 -11.11
CA GLY A 98 2.06 26.55 -9.92
C GLY A 98 1.77 25.63 -8.73
N TYR A 99 0.65 25.90 -8.02
CA TYR A 99 0.26 25.15 -6.81
C TYR A 99 -0.05 23.68 -7.07
N PHE A 100 -0.38 23.29 -8.29
CA PHE A 100 -0.86 21.92 -8.58
C PHE A 100 0.20 20.86 -8.26
N SER A 101 1.48 21.18 -8.50
CA SER A 101 2.59 20.26 -8.17
C SER A 101 2.64 19.92 -6.67
N TRP A 102 2.29 20.86 -5.79
CA TRP A 102 2.26 20.64 -4.35
C TRP A 102 1.14 19.69 -3.93
N PHE A 103 -0.05 19.81 -4.53
CA PHE A 103 -1.14 18.87 -4.31
C PHE A 103 -0.78 17.46 -4.82
N PHE A 104 -0.06 17.39 -5.93
CA PHE A 104 0.47 16.11 -6.41
C PHE A 104 1.36 15.43 -5.37
N LEU A 105 2.26 16.17 -4.71
CA LEU A 105 3.10 15.63 -3.65
C LEU A 105 2.27 15.06 -2.48
N LEU A 106 1.20 15.75 -2.09
CA LEU A 106 0.30 15.26 -1.03
C LEU A 106 -0.34 13.91 -1.41
N ILE A 107 -0.88 13.79 -2.61
CA ILE A 107 -1.51 12.57 -3.10
C ILE A 107 -0.48 11.46 -3.29
N PHE A 108 0.70 11.79 -3.79
CA PHE A 108 1.81 10.85 -3.91
C PHE A 108 2.24 10.31 -2.55
N SER A 109 2.44 11.18 -1.56
CA SER A 109 2.80 10.80 -0.20
C SER A 109 1.74 9.93 0.47
N PHE A 110 0.46 10.28 0.28
CA PHE A 110 -0.66 9.46 0.69
C PHE A 110 -0.58 8.06 0.06
N SER A 111 -0.40 7.99 -1.27
CA SER A 111 -0.30 6.74 -2.01
C SER A 111 0.90 5.89 -1.61
N CYS A 112 2.05 6.49 -1.30
CA CYS A 112 3.24 5.79 -0.84
C CYS A 112 2.98 4.96 0.43
N THR A 113 2.16 5.45 1.35
CA THR A 113 1.80 4.72 2.58
C THR A 113 1.10 3.40 2.25
N PHE A 114 0.27 3.37 1.20
CA PHE A 114 -0.47 2.17 0.79
C PHE A 114 0.37 1.22 -0.08
N VAL A 115 1.30 1.74 -0.87
CA VAL A 115 2.17 0.92 -1.75
C VAL A 115 3.31 0.28 -0.97
N LEU A 116 3.97 1.05 -0.11
CA LEU A 116 5.19 0.65 0.58
C LEU A 116 4.92 0.12 2.01
N GLY A 117 3.71 0.32 2.52
CA GLY A 117 3.38 0.01 3.91
C GLY A 117 3.89 1.06 4.90
N LEU A 118 3.69 0.79 6.20
CA LEU A 118 3.96 1.79 7.25
C LEU A 118 5.44 2.19 7.34
N VAL A 119 6.37 1.26 7.31
CA VAL A 119 7.80 1.55 7.55
C VAL A 119 8.43 2.30 6.38
N ASP A 120 8.38 1.70 5.19
CA ASP A 120 9.02 2.28 4.00
C ASP A 120 8.26 3.53 3.53
N GLY A 121 6.93 3.52 3.64
CA GLY A 121 6.09 4.69 3.37
C GLY A 121 6.41 5.86 4.29
N THR A 122 6.64 5.61 5.60
CA THR A 122 7.07 6.65 6.55
C THR A 122 8.40 7.25 6.15
N PHE A 123 9.35 6.41 5.75
CA PHE A 123 10.67 6.89 5.31
C PHE A 123 10.56 7.82 4.10
N ILE A 124 9.83 7.43 3.06
CA ILE A 124 9.62 8.26 1.86
C ILE A 124 8.86 9.55 2.20
N ASN A 125 7.83 9.45 3.04
CA ASN A 125 7.05 10.60 3.46
C ASN A 125 7.85 11.59 4.31
N LEU A 126 8.75 11.10 5.16
CA LEU A 126 9.67 11.94 5.91
C LEU A 126 10.63 12.69 4.98
N LEU A 127 11.20 12.00 3.99
CA LEU A 127 12.03 12.64 2.96
C LEU A 127 11.23 13.70 2.19
N GLY A 128 9.97 13.40 1.81
CA GLY A 128 9.07 14.35 1.17
C GLY A 128 8.81 15.58 2.04
N PHE A 129 8.56 15.38 3.33
CA PHE A 129 8.37 16.48 4.27
C PHE A 129 9.63 17.35 4.43
N LEU A 130 10.79 16.73 4.59
CA LEU A 130 12.07 17.45 4.67
C LEU A 130 12.31 18.26 3.39
N TRP A 131 11.96 17.70 2.24
CA TRP A 131 12.03 18.43 0.97
C TRP A 131 11.09 19.63 0.94
N VAL A 132 9.83 19.49 1.38
CA VAL A 132 8.88 20.59 1.52
C VAL A 132 9.46 21.70 2.38
N MET A 133 10.00 21.34 3.55
CA MET A 133 10.62 22.32 4.47
C MET A 133 11.82 23.02 3.83
N ALA A 134 12.67 22.28 3.13
CA ALA A 134 13.82 22.83 2.43
C ALA A 134 13.41 23.78 1.29
N CYS A 135 12.35 23.47 0.55
CA CYS A 135 11.83 24.33 -0.52
C CYS A 135 11.19 25.60 0.05
N LEU A 136 10.36 25.51 1.08
CA LEU A 136 9.56 26.62 1.56
C LEU A 136 10.29 27.50 2.60
N HIS A 137 11.19 26.91 3.39
CA HIS A 137 11.88 27.61 4.49
C HIS A 137 13.40 27.51 4.43
N GLY A 138 13.94 26.55 3.66
CA GLY A 138 15.39 26.30 3.57
C GLY A 138 16.10 27.04 2.42
N GLY A 139 15.41 27.90 1.69
CA GLY A 139 16.01 28.73 0.62
C GLY A 139 16.29 27.99 -0.69
N LEU A 140 15.77 26.76 -0.90
CA LEU A 140 15.90 26.05 -2.17
C LEU A 140 15.05 26.70 -3.28
N ILE A 141 13.95 27.34 -2.92
CA ILE A 141 13.16 28.19 -3.80
C ILE A 141 13.43 29.64 -3.40
N PRO A 142 13.94 30.48 -4.31
CA PRO A 142 14.07 31.90 -4.05
C PRO A 142 12.68 32.50 -3.87
N ASP A 143 12.44 33.18 -2.74
CA ASP A 143 11.20 33.86 -2.41
C ASP A 143 9.92 33.03 -2.66
N PRO A 144 9.72 31.92 -1.93
CA PRO A 144 8.54 31.09 -2.10
C PRO A 144 7.24 31.83 -1.73
N ALA A 145 7.32 32.87 -0.89
CA ALA A 145 6.18 33.69 -0.52
C ALA A 145 5.68 34.56 -1.71
N ALA A 146 6.59 35.06 -2.54
CA ALA A 146 6.22 35.78 -3.77
C ALA A 146 5.61 34.83 -4.82
N LEU A 147 6.09 33.58 -4.90
CA LEU A 147 5.61 32.59 -5.87
C LEU A 147 4.25 31.98 -5.44
N TYR A 148 4.08 31.67 -4.18
CA TYR A 148 2.95 30.89 -3.67
C TYR A 148 2.08 31.63 -2.63
N GLY A 149 2.50 32.82 -2.19
CA GLY A 149 1.86 33.58 -1.12
C GLY A 149 2.24 33.11 0.29
N GLU A 150 2.36 34.05 1.21
CA GLU A 150 2.77 33.81 2.60
C GLU A 150 1.87 32.78 3.31
N SER A 151 0.56 32.89 3.09
CA SER A 151 -0.41 31.98 3.70
C SER A 151 -0.21 30.52 3.27
N PHE A 152 0.20 30.28 2.02
CA PHE A 152 0.49 28.94 1.52
C PHE A 152 1.79 28.41 2.15
N VAL A 153 2.86 29.19 2.11
CA VAL A 153 4.17 28.81 2.66
C VAL A 153 4.05 28.41 4.14
N LEU A 154 3.25 29.16 4.91
CA LEU A 154 3.05 28.85 6.32
C LEU A 154 2.15 27.63 6.56
N ARG A 155 1.07 27.45 5.78
CA ARG A 155 0.03 26.45 6.05
C ARG A 155 0.31 25.10 5.40
N PHE A 156 1.04 25.06 4.29
CA PHE A 156 1.23 23.82 3.53
C PHE A 156 1.96 22.71 4.32
N PRO A 157 3.01 22.97 5.11
CA PRO A 157 3.64 21.95 5.94
C PRO A 157 2.67 21.30 6.95
N PHE A 158 1.78 22.10 7.55
CA PHE A 158 0.74 21.57 8.45
C PHE A 158 -0.28 20.71 7.70
N LEU A 159 -0.72 21.16 6.52
CA LEU A 159 -1.60 20.36 5.66
C LEU A 159 -0.96 19.04 5.29
N TYR A 160 0.33 19.04 4.96
CA TYR A 160 1.09 17.84 4.64
C TYR A 160 1.07 16.84 5.81
N ILE A 161 1.39 17.30 7.03
CA ILE A 161 1.35 16.46 8.23
C ILE A 161 -0.06 15.92 8.50
N CYS A 162 -1.10 16.76 8.36
CA CYS A 162 -2.48 16.33 8.56
C CYS A 162 -2.88 15.22 7.57
N ILE A 163 -2.53 15.35 6.30
CA ILE A 163 -2.84 14.34 5.27
C ILE A 163 -2.09 13.03 5.56
N LEU A 164 -0.83 13.12 5.97
CA LEU A 164 -0.09 11.93 6.41
C LEU A 164 -0.75 11.27 7.63
N GLY A 165 -1.16 12.06 8.62
CA GLY A 165 -1.88 11.56 9.79
C GLY A 165 -3.14 10.78 9.40
N VAL A 166 -3.93 11.32 8.46
CA VAL A 166 -5.12 10.64 7.93
C VAL A 166 -4.72 9.35 7.20
N ALA A 167 -3.67 9.36 6.36
CA ALA A 167 -3.19 8.18 5.67
C ALA A 167 -2.79 7.06 6.65
N TYR A 168 -2.08 7.41 7.73
CA TYR A 168 -1.68 6.47 8.77
C TYR A 168 -2.87 5.89 9.53
N ILE A 169 -3.85 6.70 9.91
CA ILE A 169 -5.07 6.24 10.59
C ILE A 169 -5.82 5.24 9.70
N ILE A 170 -5.99 5.57 8.42
CA ILE A 170 -6.65 4.68 7.46
C ILE A 170 -5.87 3.37 7.31
N MET A 171 -4.54 3.46 7.09
CA MET A 171 -3.70 2.28 6.91
C MET A 171 -3.70 1.37 8.14
N PHE A 172 -3.61 1.96 9.35
CA PHE A 172 -3.68 1.23 10.60
C PHE A 172 -5.04 0.53 10.77
N SER A 173 -6.13 1.22 10.43
CA SER A 173 -7.49 0.67 10.50
C SER A 173 -7.66 -0.51 9.54
N ILE A 174 -7.14 -0.39 8.31
CA ILE A 174 -7.15 -1.46 7.31
C ILE A 174 -6.34 -2.67 7.80
N GLN A 175 -5.13 -2.46 8.31
CA GLN A 175 -4.31 -3.54 8.85
C GLN A 175 -5.01 -4.26 9.99
N ARG A 176 -5.61 -3.52 10.92
CA ARG A 176 -6.36 -4.09 12.03
C ARG A 176 -7.55 -4.94 11.55
N TYR A 177 -8.29 -4.43 10.56
CA TYR A 177 -9.40 -5.17 9.94
C TYR A 177 -8.92 -6.50 9.34
N TRP A 178 -7.81 -6.50 8.59
CA TRP A 178 -7.28 -7.72 7.98
C TRP A 178 -6.78 -8.73 9.02
N VAL A 179 -6.14 -8.27 10.10
CA VAL A 179 -5.75 -9.12 11.24
C VAL A 179 -6.96 -9.79 11.86
N ASP A 180 -8.01 -9.03 12.13
CA ASP A 180 -9.22 -9.57 12.75
C ASP A 180 -9.96 -10.54 11.81
N LYS A 181 -9.98 -10.26 10.51
CA LYS A 181 -10.53 -11.15 9.49
C LYS A 181 -9.74 -12.46 9.42
N ALA A 182 -8.42 -12.40 9.37
CA ALA A 182 -7.56 -13.58 9.36
C ALA A 182 -7.75 -14.45 10.60
N LYS A 183 -7.85 -13.84 11.80
CA LYS A 183 -8.15 -14.55 13.05
C LYS A 183 -9.49 -15.27 12.98
N ARG A 184 -10.54 -14.62 12.49
CA ARG A 184 -11.88 -15.25 12.35
C ARG A 184 -11.84 -16.43 11.39
N HIS A 185 -11.16 -16.31 10.24
CA HIS A 185 -11.00 -17.41 9.30
C HIS A 185 -10.28 -18.62 9.93
N LEU A 186 -9.22 -18.37 10.67
CA LEU A 186 -8.46 -19.41 11.37
C LEU A 186 -9.33 -20.15 12.41
N LEU A 187 -10.11 -19.41 13.19
CA LEU A 187 -11.03 -19.99 14.17
C LEU A 187 -12.14 -20.83 13.52
N LEU A 188 -12.67 -20.36 12.37
CA LEU A 188 -13.65 -21.13 11.59
C LEU A 188 -13.04 -22.42 11.05
N GLN A 189 -11.82 -22.36 10.52
CA GLN A 189 -11.13 -23.53 10.01
C GLN A 189 -10.85 -24.56 11.10
N GLN A 190 -10.41 -24.12 12.28
CA GLN A 190 -10.24 -25.00 13.45
C GLN A 190 -11.55 -25.68 13.88
N ARG A 191 -12.68 -24.96 13.84
CA ARG A 191 -14.01 -25.55 14.14
C ARG A 191 -14.40 -26.61 13.12
N ILE A 192 -14.22 -26.32 11.82
CA ILE A 192 -14.52 -27.25 10.73
C ILE A 192 -13.66 -28.53 10.86
N ASP A 193 -12.38 -28.39 11.16
CA ASP A 193 -11.48 -29.51 11.33
C ASP A 193 -11.85 -30.35 12.57
N ALA A 194 -12.24 -29.71 13.67
CA ALA A 194 -12.74 -30.41 14.87
C ALA A 194 -14.06 -31.16 14.60
N GLU A 195 -14.98 -30.58 13.84
CA GLU A 195 -16.24 -31.22 13.45
C GLU A 195 -16.00 -32.41 12.50
N LYS A 196 -15.11 -32.26 11.51
CA LYS A 196 -14.71 -33.35 10.62
C LYS A 196 -14.10 -34.52 11.39
N SER A 197 -13.24 -34.23 12.37
CA SER A 197 -12.65 -35.25 13.23
C SER A 197 -13.71 -36.02 14.02
N LYS A 198 -14.68 -35.32 14.62
CA LYS A 198 -15.80 -35.95 15.33
C LYS A 198 -16.67 -36.79 14.41
N LEU A 199 -16.95 -36.31 13.20
CA LEU A 199 -17.73 -37.05 12.20
C LEU A 199 -17.01 -38.34 11.76
N SER A 200 -15.70 -38.25 11.54
CA SER A 200 -14.86 -39.40 11.22
C SER A 200 -14.85 -40.43 12.36
N GLU A 201 -14.73 -39.99 13.61
CA GLU A 201 -14.77 -40.88 14.77
C GLU A 201 -16.16 -41.55 14.92
N MET A 202 -17.25 -40.79 14.72
CA MET A 202 -18.61 -41.37 14.75
C MET A 202 -18.81 -42.38 13.61
N SER A 203 -18.35 -42.09 12.39
CA SER A 203 -18.48 -43.02 11.27
C SER A 203 -17.71 -44.33 11.51
N LEU A 204 -16.50 -44.24 12.09
CA LEU A 204 -15.72 -45.39 12.48
C LEU A 204 -16.45 -46.23 13.54
N LYS A 205 -17.05 -45.59 14.56
CA LYS A 205 -17.84 -46.29 15.60
C LYS A 205 -19.06 -47.01 15.01
N VAL A 206 -19.75 -46.37 14.04
CA VAL A 206 -20.90 -46.99 13.35
C VAL A 206 -20.44 -48.17 12.50
N ILE A 207 -19.37 -48.07 11.73
CA ILE A 207 -18.82 -49.14 10.91
C ILE A 207 -18.40 -50.31 11.82
N THR A 208 -17.72 -50.05 12.94
CA THR A 208 -17.29 -51.09 13.89
C THR A 208 -18.49 -51.78 14.52
N ALA A 209 -19.54 -51.04 14.89
CA ALA A 209 -20.76 -51.61 15.47
C ALA A 209 -21.51 -52.46 14.42
N MET A 210 -21.59 -52.03 13.19
CA MET A 210 -22.19 -52.84 12.08
C MET A 210 -21.40 -54.13 11.83
N TYR A 211 -20.06 -54.02 11.83
CA TYR A 211 -19.22 -55.20 11.64
C TYR A 211 -19.40 -56.22 12.77
N SER A 212 -19.42 -55.77 14.03
CA SER A 212 -19.65 -56.64 15.19
C SER A 212 -21.05 -57.26 15.17
N ALA A 213 -22.09 -56.53 14.73
CA ALA A 213 -23.44 -57.09 14.58
C ALA A 213 -23.56 -58.13 13.45
N LEU A 214 -22.81 -57.96 12.37
CA LEU A 214 -22.75 -58.92 11.27
C LEU A 214 -21.97 -60.18 11.66
N SER A 215 -20.83 -60.03 12.34
CA SER A 215 -20.04 -61.19 12.79
C SER A 215 -20.76 -62.06 13.85
N SER A 216 -21.62 -61.43 14.69
CA SER A 216 -22.44 -62.19 15.65
C SER A 216 -23.59 -62.97 15.02
N LYS A 217 -23.94 -62.70 13.75
CA LYS A 217 -25.02 -63.41 13.03
C LYS A 217 -24.52 -64.47 12.05
N ILE A 218 -23.23 -64.57 11.80
CA ILE A 218 -22.67 -65.68 11.01
C ILE A 218 -22.45 -66.84 11.97
N PRO A 219 -23.28 -67.89 11.94
CA PRO A 219 -22.98 -69.08 12.72
C PRO A 219 -21.68 -69.66 12.16
N GLU A 220 -20.74 -70.06 13.05
CA GLU A 220 -19.58 -70.87 12.68
C GLU A 220 -20.13 -72.06 11.93
N ILE A 221 -19.84 -72.11 10.64
CA ILE A 221 -20.05 -73.32 9.82
C ILE A 221 -18.83 -74.17 10.05
N ASP A 222 -18.94 -75.11 10.96
CA ASP A 222 -18.02 -76.22 11.12
C ASP A 222 -18.05 -77.14 9.90
#